data_35934aaf5db402a8359bbc8014da5674
#
_entry.id   35934aaf5db402a8359bbc8014da5674
#
_cell.length_a   1.000
_cell.length_b   1.000
_cell.length_c   1.000
_cell.angle_alpha   90.00
_cell.angle_beta   90.00
_cell.angle_gamma   90.00
#
_symmetry.space_group_name_H-M   'P 1'
#
loop_
_entity.id
_entity.type
_entity.pdbx_description
1 polymer ?
#
loop_
_entity_poly.entity_id
_entity_poly.type
_entity_poly.pdbx_seq_one_letter_code
_entity_poly.pdbx_strand_id
1 'polypeptide(L)'
;MQSEKALEVIRACVAKAEELNAVVCVAVVDSGANLVAFVRMDGSWLGSVDVAIKKARTAALFDCDTDNLGTLPGESLYGIEHSNGGLITFPGGLVLPCGSAVGVSGSSVEIDKMIASAGYHVCKER
;
A
#
# COMPACT_ATOMS: atom_id res chain seq x y z
N MET A 1 4.53 7.57 -12.39
CA MET A 1 3.15 7.81 -11.88
C MET A 1 2.92 9.30 -11.75
N GLN A 2 1.98 9.81 -12.51
CA GLN A 2 1.60 11.22 -12.39
C GLN A 2 0.60 11.39 -11.25
N SER A 3 0.59 12.58 -10.68
CA SER A 3 -0.23 12.86 -9.49
C SER A 3 -1.73 12.67 -9.75
N GLU A 4 -2.22 12.99 -10.94
CA GLU A 4 -3.63 12.80 -11.26
C GLU A 4 -4.03 11.33 -11.20
N LYS A 5 -3.21 10.43 -11.76
CA LYS A 5 -3.48 8.99 -11.69
C LYS A 5 -3.38 8.50 -10.26
N ALA A 6 -2.41 8.98 -9.49
CA ALA A 6 -2.27 8.62 -8.10
C ALA A 6 -3.50 9.03 -7.29
N LEU A 7 -4.06 10.20 -7.55
CA LEU A 7 -5.29 10.65 -6.89
C LEU A 7 -6.49 9.79 -7.29
N GLU A 8 -6.56 9.31 -8.54
CA GLU A 8 -7.60 8.36 -8.95
C GLU A 8 -7.50 7.06 -8.17
N VAL A 9 -6.28 6.54 -7.99
CA VAL A 9 -6.04 5.34 -7.19
C VAL A 9 -6.54 5.56 -5.76
N ILE A 10 -6.19 6.69 -5.16
CA ILE A 10 -6.63 7.03 -3.81
C ILE A 10 -8.16 7.10 -3.73
N ARG A 11 -8.81 7.76 -4.68
CA ARG A 11 -10.27 7.88 -4.66
C ARG A 11 -10.95 6.52 -4.74
N ALA A 12 -10.42 5.61 -5.56
CA ALA A 12 -10.96 4.25 -5.64
C ALA A 12 -10.80 3.50 -4.32
N CYS A 13 -9.64 3.66 -3.66
CA CYS A 13 -9.40 3.04 -2.36
C CYS A 13 -10.33 3.61 -1.29
N VAL A 14 -10.49 4.91 -1.23
CA VAL A 14 -11.38 5.56 -0.26
C VAL A 14 -12.83 5.12 -0.48
N ALA A 15 -13.29 5.07 -1.73
CA ALA A 15 -14.65 4.60 -2.04
C ALA A 15 -14.86 3.17 -1.56
N LYS A 16 -13.86 2.30 -1.76
CA LYS A 16 -13.94 0.92 -1.28
C LYS A 16 -13.95 0.85 0.23
N ALA A 17 -13.14 1.65 0.89
CA ALA A 17 -13.11 1.72 2.35
C ALA A 17 -14.48 2.13 2.90
N GLU A 18 -15.10 3.15 2.30
CA GLU A 18 -16.44 3.60 2.71
C GLU A 18 -17.47 2.49 2.53
N GLU A 19 -17.40 1.78 1.40
CA GLU A 19 -18.27 0.63 1.12
C GLU A 19 -18.14 -0.45 2.20
N LEU A 20 -16.92 -0.67 2.70
CA LEU A 20 -16.62 -1.67 3.73
C LEU A 20 -16.73 -1.13 5.16
N ASN A 21 -17.18 0.10 5.34
CA ASN A 21 -17.24 0.77 6.64
C ASN A 21 -15.89 0.79 7.35
N ALA A 22 -14.81 0.98 6.60
CA ALA A 22 -13.45 1.08 7.13
C ALA A 22 -12.92 2.50 6.97
N VAL A 23 -12.05 2.91 7.90
CA VAL A 23 -11.30 4.16 7.79
C VAL A 23 -9.83 3.82 7.73
N VAL A 24 -9.14 4.31 6.70
CA VAL A 24 -7.77 3.91 6.43
C VAL A 24 -6.92 5.10 5.98
N CYS A 25 -5.61 4.88 5.98
CA CYS A 25 -4.66 5.72 5.27
C CYS A 25 -4.28 5.01 3.97
N VAL A 26 -4.14 5.79 2.90
CA VAL A 26 -3.75 5.26 1.58
C VAL A 26 -2.57 6.08 1.07
N ALA A 27 -1.50 5.40 0.68
CA ALA A 27 -0.32 6.02 0.11
C ALA A 27 -0.08 5.46 -1.29
N VAL A 28 0.30 6.33 -2.22
CA VAL A 28 0.72 5.92 -3.56
C VAL A 28 2.13 6.44 -3.78
N VAL A 29 3.04 5.55 -4.17
CA VAL A 29 4.43 5.89 -4.48
C VAL A 29 4.70 5.59 -5.95
N ASP A 30 5.70 6.27 -6.51
CA ASP A 30 6.15 5.98 -7.87
C ASP A 30 7.09 4.75 -7.88
N SER A 31 7.60 4.39 -9.05
CA SER A 31 8.48 3.22 -9.18
C SER A 31 9.82 3.40 -8.46
N GLY A 32 10.18 4.61 -8.08
CA GLY A 32 11.35 4.88 -7.23
C GLY A 32 11.04 4.93 -5.75
N ALA A 33 9.84 4.52 -5.36
CA ALA A 33 9.35 4.52 -3.99
C ALA A 33 9.20 5.92 -3.39
N ASN A 34 9.08 6.94 -4.23
CA ASN A 34 8.82 8.32 -3.78
C ASN A 34 7.32 8.54 -3.61
N LEU A 35 6.92 9.16 -2.52
CA LEU A 35 5.53 9.45 -2.26
C LEU A 35 4.97 10.44 -3.30
N VAL A 36 3.88 10.06 -3.95
CA VAL A 36 3.21 10.90 -4.95
C VAL A 36 1.91 11.46 -4.40
N ALA A 37 1.13 10.66 -3.69
CA ALA A 37 -0.15 11.10 -3.12
C ALA A 37 -0.46 10.30 -1.86
N PHE A 38 -1.22 10.92 -0.95
CA PHE A 38 -1.54 10.31 0.34
C PHE A 38 -2.86 10.85 0.84
N VAL A 39 -3.64 9.99 1.51
CA VAL A 39 -4.81 10.43 2.27
C VAL A 39 -4.85 9.72 3.62
N ARG A 40 -5.16 10.47 4.67
CA ARG A 40 -5.54 9.92 5.95
C ARG A 40 -7.03 10.18 6.12
N MET A 41 -7.85 9.14 6.02
CA MET A 41 -9.28 9.30 6.25
C MET A 41 -9.53 9.75 7.69
N ASP A 42 -10.57 10.56 7.89
CA ASP A 42 -10.92 11.02 9.22
C ASP A 42 -11.17 9.83 10.14
N GLY A 43 -10.58 9.88 11.32
CA GLY A 43 -10.75 8.82 12.31
C GLY A 43 -9.77 7.65 12.20
N SER A 44 -8.91 7.61 11.19
CA SER A 44 -7.90 6.54 11.10
C SER A 44 -6.81 6.74 12.15
N TRP A 45 -6.19 5.64 12.55
CA TRP A 45 -5.11 5.67 13.56
C TRP A 45 -3.92 6.47 13.05
N LEU A 46 -3.29 7.23 13.94
CA LEU A 46 -2.10 8.01 13.57
C LEU A 46 -0.96 7.11 13.08
N GLY A 47 -0.79 5.96 13.72
CA GLY A 47 0.26 5.01 13.31
C GLY A 47 0.08 4.45 11.91
N SER A 48 -1.14 4.48 11.38
CA SER A 48 -1.41 3.98 10.04
C SER A 48 -0.83 4.86 8.94
N VAL A 49 -0.50 6.11 9.23
CA VAL A 49 0.17 6.99 8.26
C VAL A 49 1.50 6.38 7.83
N ASP A 50 2.34 6.05 8.80
CA ASP A 50 3.65 5.46 8.53
C ASP A 50 3.52 4.07 7.90
N VAL A 51 2.61 3.25 8.42
CA VAL A 51 2.43 1.89 7.92
C VAL A 51 1.97 1.88 6.46
N ALA A 52 1.02 2.75 6.09
CA ALA A 52 0.56 2.82 4.70
C ALA A 52 1.69 3.22 3.75
N ILE A 53 2.48 4.22 4.13
CA ILE A 53 3.61 4.68 3.33
C ILE A 53 4.64 3.56 3.19
N LYS A 54 4.95 2.87 4.29
CA LYS A 54 5.92 1.76 4.27
C LYS A 54 5.44 0.57 3.47
N LYS A 55 4.14 0.25 3.50
CA LYS A 55 3.57 -0.80 2.65
C LYS A 55 3.77 -0.46 1.16
N ALA A 56 3.45 0.76 0.76
CA ALA A 56 3.64 1.20 -0.62
C ALA A 56 5.11 1.14 -1.02
N ARG A 57 6.00 1.67 -0.17
CA ARG A 57 7.45 1.67 -0.43
C ARG A 57 8.00 0.25 -0.54
N THR A 58 7.59 -0.63 0.36
CA THR A 58 8.03 -2.03 0.34
C THR A 58 7.67 -2.69 -0.98
N ALA A 59 6.42 -2.52 -1.43
CA ALA A 59 5.96 -3.11 -2.69
C ALA A 59 6.76 -2.57 -3.87
N ALA A 60 7.01 -1.26 -3.93
CA ALA A 60 7.77 -0.65 -5.03
C ALA A 60 9.24 -1.08 -5.01
N LEU A 61 9.87 -1.10 -3.83
CA LEU A 61 11.29 -1.43 -3.71
C LEU A 61 11.61 -2.87 -4.12
N PHE A 62 10.69 -3.80 -3.87
CA PHE A 62 10.92 -5.22 -4.14
C PHE A 62 10.05 -5.75 -5.27
N ASP A 63 9.28 -4.90 -5.93
CA ASP A 63 8.43 -5.23 -7.08
C ASP A 63 7.55 -6.45 -6.79
N CYS A 64 6.89 -6.44 -5.64
CA CYS A 64 5.97 -7.50 -5.24
C CYS A 64 4.97 -6.99 -4.22
N ASP A 65 3.85 -7.68 -4.11
CA ASP A 65 2.88 -7.39 -3.04
C ASP A 65 3.52 -7.70 -1.69
N THR A 66 3.20 -6.91 -0.68
CA THR A 66 3.90 -6.98 0.61
C THR A 66 3.79 -8.35 1.29
N ASP A 67 2.68 -9.06 1.11
CA ASP A 67 2.49 -10.37 1.71
C ASP A 67 3.21 -11.51 0.95
N ASN A 68 3.85 -11.19 -0.18
CA ASN A 68 4.60 -12.18 -0.95
C ASN A 68 6.12 -12.12 -0.71
N LEU A 69 6.56 -11.30 0.24
CA LEU A 69 8.00 -11.08 0.41
C LEU A 69 8.73 -12.21 1.15
N GLY A 70 8.00 -13.10 1.84
CA GLY A 70 8.63 -14.27 2.46
C GLY A 70 9.43 -13.96 3.72
N THR A 71 8.82 -13.25 4.68
CA THR A 71 9.49 -12.78 5.88
C THR A 71 9.12 -13.52 7.16
N LEU A 72 8.30 -14.57 7.06
CA LEU A 72 7.95 -15.36 8.24
C LEU A 72 9.16 -16.16 8.73
N PRO A 73 9.18 -16.56 10.04
CA PRO A 73 10.28 -17.38 10.55
C PRO A 73 10.49 -18.63 9.70
N GLY A 74 11.73 -18.86 9.28
CA GLY A 74 12.07 -19.99 8.42
C GLY A 74 12.05 -19.67 6.93
N GLU A 75 11.51 -18.54 6.53
CA GLU A 75 11.55 -18.12 5.11
C GLU A 75 12.85 -17.41 4.78
N SER A 76 13.21 -17.37 3.49
CA SER A 76 14.54 -16.94 3.07
C SER A 76 14.82 -15.46 3.34
N LEU A 77 13.78 -14.62 3.40
CA LEU A 77 13.94 -13.19 3.63
C LEU A 77 13.56 -12.76 5.06
N TYR A 78 13.50 -13.73 5.97
CA TYR A 78 13.20 -13.41 7.37
C TYR A 78 14.21 -12.38 7.91
N GLY A 79 13.72 -11.27 8.43
CA GLY A 79 14.55 -10.21 8.98
C GLY A 79 14.79 -9.04 8.01
N ILE A 80 14.43 -9.18 6.72
CA ILE A 80 14.64 -8.10 5.75
C ILE A 80 13.81 -6.85 6.10
N GLU A 81 12.76 -7.02 6.86
CA GLU A 81 11.90 -5.92 7.30
C GLU A 81 12.64 -4.88 8.15
N HIS A 82 13.83 -5.22 8.64
CA HIS A 82 14.67 -4.28 9.38
C HIS A 82 15.55 -3.44 8.46
N SER A 83 15.55 -3.70 7.15
CA SER A 83 16.32 -2.95 6.17
C SER A 83 15.52 -1.76 5.63
N ASN A 84 16.19 -0.92 4.84
CA ASN A 84 15.57 0.20 4.11
C ASN A 84 14.76 1.16 5.00
N GLY A 85 15.19 1.35 6.24
CA GLY A 85 14.49 2.21 7.20
C GLY A 85 13.22 1.60 7.76
N GLY A 86 13.04 0.31 7.57
CA GLY A 86 11.85 -0.43 8.02
C GLY A 86 10.90 -0.73 6.87
N LEU A 87 10.59 -2.00 6.70
CA LEU A 87 9.63 -2.48 5.70
C LEU A 87 8.42 -3.05 6.42
N ILE A 88 7.28 -3.04 5.75
CA ILE A 88 6.07 -3.69 6.24
C ILE A 88 5.73 -4.81 5.27
N THR A 89 5.66 -6.04 5.78
CA THR A 89 5.61 -7.24 4.96
C THR A 89 4.33 -8.07 5.12
N PHE A 90 3.33 -7.52 5.81
CA PHE A 90 2.01 -8.13 5.86
C PHE A 90 1.08 -7.45 4.84
N PRO A 91 -0.10 -8.04 4.55
CA PRO A 91 -0.95 -7.59 3.43
C PRO A 91 -1.36 -6.12 3.49
N GLY A 92 -1.56 -5.53 2.32
CA GLY A 92 -2.05 -4.16 2.16
C GLY A 92 -1.21 -3.29 1.25
N GLY A 93 -0.04 -3.76 0.80
CA GLY A 93 0.76 -3.09 -0.21
C GLY A 93 0.74 -3.87 -1.51
N LEU A 94 0.40 -3.21 -2.61
CA LEU A 94 0.30 -3.85 -3.92
C LEU A 94 1.14 -3.09 -4.95
N VAL A 95 1.85 -3.84 -5.78
CA VAL A 95 2.50 -3.29 -6.96
C VAL A 95 1.42 -3.00 -8.01
N LEU A 96 1.47 -1.83 -8.61
CA LEU A 96 0.59 -1.45 -9.70
C LEU A 96 1.25 -1.81 -11.05
N PRO A 97 0.46 -1.96 -12.13
CA PRO A 97 1.01 -2.38 -13.42
C PRO A 97 2.14 -1.52 -13.95
N CYS A 98 2.17 -0.24 -13.61
CA CYS A 98 3.22 0.69 -14.05
C CYS A 98 4.50 0.63 -13.20
N GLY A 99 4.58 -0.27 -12.22
CA GLY A 99 5.72 -0.35 -11.31
C GLY A 99 5.60 0.53 -10.09
N SER A 100 4.63 1.44 -10.05
CA SER A 100 4.26 2.20 -8.86
C SER A 100 3.58 1.27 -7.86
N ALA A 101 3.27 1.76 -6.68
CA ALA A 101 2.66 0.91 -5.65
C ALA A 101 1.67 1.70 -4.79
N VAL A 102 0.72 0.99 -4.22
CA VAL A 102 -0.26 1.53 -3.27
C VAL A 102 -0.14 0.78 -1.95
N GLY A 103 -0.24 1.51 -0.86
CA GLY A 103 -0.24 0.93 0.48
C GLY A 103 -1.45 1.41 1.26
N VAL A 104 -2.13 0.48 1.93
CA VAL A 104 -3.34 0.76 2.72
C VAL A 104 -3.14 0.19 4.12
N SER A 105 -3.47 1.01 5.12
CA SER A 105 -3.40 0.59 6.52
C SER A 105 -4.51 1.25 7.33
N GLY A 106 -5.11 0.51 8.25
CA GLY A 106 -6.09 1.05 9.18
C GLY A 106 -7.22 0.11 9.56
N SER A 107 -7.36 -1.02 8.88
CA SER A 107 -8.34 -2.04 9.21
C SER A 107 -7.65 -3.39 9.39
N SER A 108 -8.34 -4.50 9.20
CA SER A 108 -7.65 -5.79 9.19
C SER A 108 -6.76 -5.88 7.95
N VAL A 109 -5.74 -6.74 7.98
CA VAL A 109 -4.84 -6.87 6.83
C VAL A 109 -5.58 -7.35 5.59
N GLU A 110 -6.60 -8.20 5.76
CA GLU A 110 -7.44 -8.67 4.65
C GLU A 110 -8.26 -7.54 4.04
N ILE A 111 -8.87 -6.71 4.86
CA ILE A 111 -9.64 -5.56 4.39
C ILE A 111 -8.71 -4.51 3.77
N ASP A 112 -7.56 -4.26 4.37
CA ASP A 112 -6.57 -3.34 3.80
C ASP A 112 -6.18 -3.79 2.39
N LYS A 113 -5.96 -5.08 2.19
CA LYS A 113 -5.62 -5.63 0.87
C LYS A 113 -6.78 -5.48 -0.13
N MET A 114 -8.02 -5.70 0.31
CA MET A 114 -9.19 -5.50 -0.55
C MET A 114 -9.29 -4.05 -1.01
N ILE A 115 -9.03 -3.11 -0.11
CA ILE A 115 -9.06 -1.69 -0.44
C ILE A 115 -7.96 -1.36 -1.44
N ALA A 116 -6.75 -1.85 -1.21
CA ALA A 116 -5.63 -1.65 -2.13
C ALA A 116 -5.94 -2.22 -3.52
N SER A 117 -6.62 -3.35 -3.58
CA SER A 117 -7.03 -3.98 -4.85
C SER A 117 -7.96 -3.09 -5.68
N ALA A 118 -8.81 -2.30 -5.02
CA ALA A 118 -9.66 -1.33 -5.73
C ALA A 118 -8.82 -0.30 -6.47
N GLY A 119 -7.71 0.14 -5.87
CA GLY A 119 -6.76 1.04 -6.52
C GLY A 119 -6.02 0.37 -7.67
N TYR A 120 -5.67 -0.89 -7.52
CA TYR A 120 -5.03 -1.66 -8.60
C TYR A 120 -5.91 -1.67 -9.86
N HIS A 121 -7.21 -1.90 -9.70
CA HIS A 121 -8.11 -1.99 -10.84
C HIS A 121 -8.26 -0.68 -11.61
N VAL A 122 -8.04 0.45 -10.96
CA VAL A 122 -8.05 1.76 -11.62
C VAL A 122 -6.82 1.93 -12.51
N CYS A 123 -5.69 1.36 -12.13
CA CYS A 123 -4.39 1.56 -12.78
C CYS A 123 -3.89 0.28 -13.46
N LYS A 124 -4.78 -0.53 -14.02
CA LYS A 124 -4.43 -1.84 -14.57
C LYS A 124 -3.74 -1.80 -15.92
N GLU A 125 -3.62 -0.63 -16.54
CA GLU A 125 -2.92 -0.48 -17.82
C GLU A 125 -1.66 0.37 -17.64
N ARG A 126 -0.62 0.01 -18.35
CA ARG A 126 0.64 0.75 -18.32
C ARG A 126 0.64 1.91 -19.29
#